data_b67683d8080d68a9fb766af48e051139
#
_entry.id   b67683d8080d68a9fb766af48e051139
#
_cell.length_a   1.000
_cell.length_b   1.000
_cell.length_c   1.000
_cell.angle_alpha   90.00
_cell.angle_beta   90.00
_cell.angle_gamma   90.00
#
_symmetry.space_group_name_H-M   'P 1'
#
loop_
_entity.id
_entity.type
_entity.pdbx_description
1 polymer ?
#
loop_
_entity_poly.entity_id
_entity_poly.type
_entity_poly.pdbx_seq_one_letter_code
_entity_poly.pdbx_strand_id
1 'polypeptide(L)'
;MSEIATEYVDKTLETDSQEISIFKLSGEKHYSISCTIPKYARKYRDRLTTGRVVINKVSGQVVELHGILDSSNVSFSKKRDLTDEQRAEIAERFKKNVSL
;
A
#
# COMPACT_ATOMS: atom_id res chain seq x y z
N MET A 1 -12.62 -5.10 18.08
CA MET A 1 -12.16 -3.72 18.11
C MET A 1 -10.79 -3.61 17.50
N SER A 2 -10.63 -2.65 16.63
CA SER A 2 -9.32 -2.37 16.06
C SER A 2 -8.47 -1.61 17.06
N GLU A 3 -7.32 -2.14 17.40
CA GLU A 3 -6.35 -1.48 18.24
C GLU A 3 -5.16 -1.06 17.40
N ILE A 4 -4.95 0.23 17.28
CA ILE A 4 -3.83 0.78 16.55
C ILE A 4 -3.00 1.62 17.53
N ALA A 5 -1.78 1.18 17.78
CA ALA A 5 -0.84 1.92 18.60
C ALA A 5 -0.17 2.99 17.75
N THR A 6 0.11 4.13 18.35
CA THR A 6 0.83 5.21 17.67
C THR A 6 2.19 5.40 18.34
N GLU A 7 3.24 5.37 17.54
CA GLU A 7 4.60 5.63 17.99
C GLU A 7 5.15 6.87 17.28
N TYR A 8 6.03 7.58 17.96
CA TYR A 8 6.64 8.78 17.41
C TYR A 8 8.15 8.62 17.35
N VAL A 9 8.73 9.01 16.23
CA VAL A 9 10.18 8.94 16.02
C VAL A 9 10.71 10.30 15.54
N ASP A 10 11.99 10.56 15.80
CA ASP A 10 12.63 11.82 15.39
C ASP A 10 13.09 11.79 13.95
N LYS A 11 13.38 10.60 13.43
CA LYS A 11 13.93 10.42 12.08
C LYS A 11 13.18 9.36 11.33
N THR A 12 13.03 9.58 10.02
CA THR A 12 12.57 8.55 9.09
C THR A 12 13.76 7.70 8.69
N LEU A 13 13.56 6.42 8.44
CA LEU A 13 14.61 5.54 7.94
C LEU A 13 15.15 6.05 6.62
N GLU A 14 16.46 5.85 6.41
CA GLU A 14 17.08 6.18 5.15
C GLU A 14 16.47 5.36 4.01
N THR A 15 16.49 5.89 2.80
CA THR A 15 15.88 5.26 1.63
C THR A 15 16.36 3.82 1.43
N ASP A 16 17.64 3.57 1.66
CA ASP A 16 18.21 2.22 1.52
C ASP A 16 17.68 1.22 2.54
N SER A 17 17.16 1.71 3.65
CA SER A 17 16.58 0.88 4.71
C SER A 17 15.06 0.80 4.65
N GLN A 18 14.44 1.48 3.69
CA GLN A 18 12.98 1.47 3.53
C GLN A 18 12.55 0.26 2.72
N GLU A 19 11.57 -0.46 3.24
CA GLU A 19 11.03 -1.63 2.56
C GLU A 19 9.55 -1.81 2.86
N ILE A 20 8.88 -2.55 2.02
CA ILE A 20 7.49 -2.94 2.24
C ILE A 20 7.36 -4.45 2.05
N SER A 21 6.63 -5.07 2.97
CA SER A 21 6.30 -6.48 2.90
C SER A 21 4.81 -6.64 3.19
N ILE A 22 4.10 -7.24 2.26
CA ILE A 22 2.69 -7.54 2.42
C ILE A 22 2.49 -9.02 2.14
N PHE A 23 1.89 -9.73 3.09
CA PHE A 23 1.73 -11.17 2.95
C PHE A 23 0.42 -11.65 3.54
N LYS A 24 0.00 -12.83 3.12
CA LYS A 24 -1.16 -13.51 3.66
C LYS A 24 -0.90 -15.01 3.64
N LEU A 25 -1.10 -15.67 4.77
CA LEU A 25 -1.05 -17.12 4.84
C LEU A 25 -2.38 -17.70 4.34
N SER A 26 -2.35 -18.92 3.81
CA SER A 26 -3.51 -19.50 3.16
C SER A 26 -4.77 -19.63 4.02
N GLY A 27 -4.61 -19.68 5.34
CA GLY A 27 -5.74 -19.73 6.25
C GLY A 27 -6.25 -18.37 6.72
N GLU A 28 -5.60 -17.29 6.32
CA GLU A 28 -5.95 -15.95 6.78
C GLU A 28 -6.88 -15.25 5.79
N LYS A 29 -7.75 -14.39 6.31
CA LYS A 29 -8.68 -13.62 5.48
C LYS A 29 -8.13 -12.27 5.05
N HIS A 30 -7.17 -11.74 5.79
CA HIS A 30 -6.65 -10.40 5.58
C HIS A 30 -5.15 -10.42 5.40
N TYR A 31 -4.63 -9.40 4.70
CA TYR A 31 -3.20 -9.24 4.50
C TYR A 31 -2.54 -8.58 5.70
N SER A 32 -1.34 -9.06 6.03
CA SER A 32 -0.47 -8.41 6.99
C SER A 32 0.49 -7.49 6.25
N ILE A 33 0.83 -6.37 6.84
CA ILE A 33 1.73 -5.38 6.25
C ILE A 33 2.85 -5.01 7.23
N SER A 34 4.04 -4.87 6.69
CA SER A 34 5.17 -4.24 7.37
C SER A 34 5.79 -3.27 6.38
N CYS A 35 5.64 -1.98 6.63
CA CYS A 35 6.00 -0.95 5.67
C CYS A 35 6.78 0.15 6.35
N THR A 36 7.99 0.42 5.86
CA THR A 36 8.81 1.52 6.32
C THR A 36 9.05 2.54 5.20
N ILE A 37 8.33 2.42 4.09
CA ILE A 37 8.33 3.38 3.01
C ILE A 37 7.22 4.41 3.27
N PRO A 38 7.54 5.67 3.59
CA PRO A 38 6.52 6.64 4.01
C PRO A 38 5.36 6.80 3.04
N LYS A 39 5.66 6.80 1.76
CA LYS A 39 4.64 6.91 0.71
C LYS A 39 3.58 5.83 0.81
N TYR A 40 4.00 4.57 0.97
CA TYR A 40 3.07 3.44 1.07
C TYR A 40 2.46 3.33 2.47
N ALA A 41 3.19 3.72 3.50
CA ALA A 41 2.64 3.76 4.85
C ALA A 41 1.44 4.72 4.91
N ARG A 42 1.54 5.89 4.30
CA ARG A 42 0.43 6.83 4.20
C ARG A 42 -0.72 6.30 3.34
N LYS A 43 -0.38 5.61 2.25
CA LYS A 43 -1.39 5.03 1.33
C LYS A 43 -2.28 4.00 2.03
N TYR A 44 -1.70 3.14 2.85
CA TYR A 44 -2.43 2.05 3.49
C TYR A 44 -2.89 2.36 4.91
N ARG A 45 -2.57 3.54 5.44
CA ARG A 45 -2.90 3.93 6.81
C ARG A 45 -4.38 3.74 7.15
N ASP A 46 -5.26 4.18 6.27
CA ASP A 46 -6.70 4.14 6.50
C ASP A 46 -7.26 2.71 6.41
N ARG A 47 -6.49 1.78 5.90
CA ARG A 47 -6.90 0.39 5.77
C ARG A 47 -6.36 -0.50 6.86
N LEU A 48 -5.54 0.03 7.76
CA LEU A 48 -5.00 -0.71 8.88
C LEU A 48 -6.09 -0.92 9.93
N THR A 49 -6.31 -2.15 10.33
CA THR A 49 -7.31 -2.48 11.35
C THR A 49 -6.69 -2.69 12.72
N THR A 50 -5.54 -3.33 12.76
CA THR A 50 -4.83 -3.64 14.00
C THR A 50 -3.34 -3.53 13.74
N GLY A 51 -2.59 -2.98 14.68
CA GLY A 51 -1.15 -2.87 14.56
C GLY A 51 -0.62 -1.57 15.11
N ARG A 52 0.37 -1.00 14.43
CA ARG A 52 0.97 0.26 14.86
C ARG A 52 1.26 1.18 13.69
N VAL A 53 1.20 2.46 13.98
CA VAL A 53 1.52 3.55 13.07
C VAL A 53 2.69 4.30 13.66
N VAL A 54 3.72 4.54 12.88
CA VAL A 54 4.87 5.34 13.30
C VAL A 54 4.82 6.69 12.62
N ILE A 55 4.89 7.75 13.40
CA ILE A 55 4.80 9.12 12.94
C ILE A 55 6.12 9.84 13.21
N ASN A 56 6.62 10.56 12.22
CA ASN A 56 7.77 11.43 12.39
C ASN A 56 7.32 12.68 13.13
N LYS A 57 7.90 12.95 14.30
CA LYS A 57 7.54 14.09 15.14
C LYS A 57 7.75 15.44 14.46
N VAL A 58 8.74 15.52 13.61
CA VAL A 58 9.11 16.79 12.96
C VAL A 58 8.12 17.14 11.86
N SER A 59 7.79 16.17 11.01
CA SER A 59 6.87 16.40 9.89
C SER A 59 5.40 16.17 10.24
N GLY A 60 5.12 15.41 11.31
CA GLY A 60 3.76 15.00 11.67
C GLY A 60 3.17 13.96 10.75
N GLN A 61 3.96 13.38 9.85
CA GLN A 61 3.48 12.44 8.85
C GLN A 61 3.77 11.00 9.22
N VAL A 62 2.90 10.10 8.78
CA VAL A 62 3.09 8.65 8.93
C VAL A 62 4.29 8.22 8.10
N VAL A 63 5.20 7.49 8.70
CA VAL A 63 6.42 7.01 8.04
C VAL A 63 6.57 5.50 8.08
N GLU A 64 5.87 4.82 8.98
CA GLU A 64 5.87 3.35 9.05
C GLU A 64 4.48 2.84 9.40
N LEU A 65 4.19 1.63 8.95
CA LEU A 65 2.93 0.97 9.18
C LEU A 65 3.16 -0.52 9.36
N HIS A 66 2.67 -1.08 10.46
CA HIS A 66 2.83 -2.50 10.75
C HIS A 66 1.53 -3.06 11.29
N GLY A 67 1.03 -4.16 10.75
CA GLY A 67 -0.17 -4.78 11.26
C GLY A 67 -1.00 -5.49 10.20
N ILE A 68 -2.31 -5.43 10.37
CA ILE A 68 -3.26 -6.15 9.53
C ILE A 68 -4.15 -5.16 8.79
N LEU A 69 -4.28 -5.36 7.48
CA LEU A 69 -5.15 -4.55 6.63
C LEU A 69 -6.58 -5.08 6.65
N ASP A 70 -7.54 -4.21 6.37
CA ASP A 70 -8.97 -4.54 6.34
C ASP A 70 -9.40 -5.26 5.05
N SER A 71 -8.48 -5.46 4.12
CA SER A 71 -8.79 -5.96 2.80
C SER A 71 -8.19 -7.32 2.54
N SER A 72 -8.93 -8.17 1.85
CA SER A 72 -8.43 -9.44 1.33
C SER A 72 -7.71 -9.25 0.00
N ASN A 73 -7.76 -8.06 -0.59
CA ASN A 73 -7.10 -7.72 -1.84
C ASN A 73 -6.19 -6.52 -1.66
N VAL A 74 -4.93 -6.70 -2.03
CA VAL A 74 -3.95 -5.63 -2.05
C VAL A 74 -3.48 -5.46 -3.48
N SER A 75 -3.63 -4.27 -4.00
CA SER A 75 -3.19 -3.94 -5.35
C SER A 75 -2.07 -2.91 -5.29
N PHE A 76 -0.95 -3.23 -5.93
CA PHE A 76 0.15 -2.30 -6.12
C PHE A 76 0.09 -1.59 -7.46
N SER A 77 -0.79 -2.07 -8.33
CA SER A 77 -1.00 -1.34 -9.56
C SER A 77 -1.53 0.04 -9.19
N LYS A 78 -0.82 1.06 -9.61
CA LYS A 78 -1.37 2.39 -9.62
C LYS A 78 -2.75 2.27 -10.22
N LYS A 79 -3.72 2.84 -9.54
CA LYS A 79 -4.97 3.17 -10.20
C LYS A 79 -4.57 4.10 -11.35
N ARG A 80 -4.34 3.51 -12.49
CA ARG A 80 -4.00 4.30 -13.66
C ARG A 80 -5.25 5.02 -14.09
N ASP A 81 -5.24 6.31 -13.94
CA ASP A 81 -6.07 7.14 -14.77
C ASP A 81 -5.50 7.00 -16.18
N LEU A 82 -5.94 5.96 -16.86
CA LEU A 82 -5.62 5.80 -18.26
C LEU A 82 -6.25 6.97 -19.00
N THR A 83 -5.45 7.72 -19.75
CA THR A 83 -5.96 8.72 -20.64
C THR A 83 -6.83 8.03 -21.70
N ASP A 84 -7.77 8.75 -22.29
CA ASP A 84 -8.65 8.20 -23.32
C ASP A 84 -7.83 7.61 -24.47
N GLU A 85 -6.71 8.22 -24.80
CA GLU A 85 -5.78 7.70 -25.81
C GLU A 85 -5.21 6.35 -25.44
N GLN A 86 -4.79 6.18 -24.20
CA GLN A 86 -4.25 4.90 -23.72
C GLN A 86 -5.30 3.82 -23.71
N ARG A 87 -6.54 4.15 -23.38
CA ARG A 87 -7.66 3.21 -23.42
C ARG A 87 -7.97 2.80 -24.86
N ALA A 88 -7.92 3.72 -25.79
CA ALA A 88 -8.13 3.45 -27.20
C ALA A 88 -7.05 2.53 -27.77
N GLU A 89 -5.78 2.75 -27.40
CA GLU A 89 -4.68 1.88 -27.82
C GLU A 89 -4.84 0.46 -27.29
N ILE A 90 -5.22 0.30 -26.06
CA ILE A 90 -5.44 -1.01 -25.45
C ILE A 90 -6.60 -1.72 -26.14
N ALA A 91 -7.69 -1.00 -26.43
CA ALA A 91 -8.84 -1.54 -27.13
C ALA A 91 -8.48 -1.98 -28.54
N GLU A 92 -7.68 -1.22 -29.27
CA GLU A 92 -7.18 -1.60 -30.60
C GLU A 92 -6.31 -2.83 -30.58
N ARG A 93 -5.41 -2.91 -29.60
CA ARG A 93 -4.57 -4.11 -29.43
C ARG A 93 -5.41 -5.35 -29.18
N PHE A 94 -6.45 -5.22 -28.37
CA PHE A 94 -7.37 -6.32 -28.10
C PHE A 94 -8.13 -6.73 -29.36
N LYS A 95 -8.59 -5.78 -30.16
CA LYS A 95 -9.26 -6.07 -31.41
C LYS A 95 -8.35 -6.79 -32.40
N LYS A 96 -7.10 -6.36 -32.52
CA LYS A 96 -6.13 -7.00 -33.42
C LYS A 96 -5.83 -8.43 -33.00
N ASN A 97 -5.82 -8.72 -31.71
CA ASN A 97 -5.55 -10.06 -31.20
C ASN A 97 -6.77 -10.99 -31.32
N VAL A 98 -7.96 -10.44 -31.38
CA VAL A 98 -9.21 -11.21 -31.45
C VAL A 98 -9.71 -11.39 -32.88
N SER A 99 -9.27 -10.57 -33.80
CA SER A 99 -9.73 -10.62 -35.20
C SER A 99 -8.83 -11.46 -36.10
N LEU A 100 -8.13 -12.40 -35.54
CA LEU A 100 -7.36 -13.38 -36.32
C LEU A 100 -8.27 -14.46 -36.87
#